data_9bea155f419389e5de80154f24e4795f
#
_entry.id   9bea155f419389e5de80154f24e4795f
#
_cell.length_a   1.000
_cell.length_b   1.000
_cell.length_c   1.000
_cell.angle_alpha   90.00
_cell.angle_beta   90.00
_cell.angle_gamma   90.00
#
_symmetry.space_group_name_H-M   'P 1'
#
loop_
_entity.id
_entity.type
_entity.pdbx_description
1 polymer ?
#
loop_
_entity_poly.entity_id
_entity_poly.type
_entity_poly.pdbx_seq_one_letter_code
_entity_poly.pdbx_strand_id
1 'polypeptide(L)'
;GCTMVLKPSKEAPLNAFLLADILDDVGLPDGVFNLISGHGREIGETLSSHPMVDMVSFTGSTSAGIRVSELAAPSVKRVTLELGGKSANIILDDADIQRAATSAIYSCFGNSGQECSALTRLLVPEDSRDEVVEVISSKIGRYTVGDPMDESSRCGPLVSKRQQESVSSYISSGIEQGATLVAGGEGVPDGLESGFFVKPTVFADVTPDMTIFREEIFGPVLGITSYSSEKEAVELANDSEYGLSG
;
A
#
# COMPACT_ATOMS: atom_id res chain seq x y z
N GLY A 1 30.03 -3.43 -11.99
CA GLY A 1 30.53 -2.51 -13.02
C GLY A 1 29.43 -1.93 -13.92
N CYS A 2 28.14 -1.98 -13.48
CA CYS A 2 27.05 -1.31 -14.24
C CYS A 2 26.90 0.13 -13.82
N THR A 3 26.58 1.01 -14.76
CA THR A 3 26.11 2.36 -14.47
C THR A 3 24.60 2.34 -14.20
N MET A 4 24.10 3.30 -13.44
CA MET A 4 22.72 3.39 -13.02
C MET A 4 22.15 4.79 -13.28
N VAL A 5 20.90 4.84 -13.75
CA VAL A 5 20.11 6.06 -13.79
C VAL A 5 18.89 5.84 -12.87
N LEU A 6 18.78 6.61 -11.80
CA LEU A 6 17.66 6.58 -10.88
C LEU A 6 16.68 7.71 -11.18
N LYS A 7 15.43 7.39 -11.38
CA LYS A 7 14.32 8.33 -11.40
C LYS A 7 13.40 8.07 -10.19
N PRO A 8 13.46 8.88 -9.14
CA PRO A 8 12.59 8.69 -7.97
C PRO A 8 11.13 9.02 -8.29
N SER A 9 10.24 8.68 -7.36
CA SER A 9 8.86 9.17 -7.41
C SER A 9 8.85 10.71 -7.46
N LYS A 10 7.92 11.28 -8.20
CA LYS A 10 7.71 12.74 -8.19
C LYS A 10 7.10 13.23 -6.87
N GLU A 11 6.43 12.35 -6.14
CA GLU A 11 5.76 12.68 -4.88
C GLU A 11 6.73 12.67 -3.68
N ALA A 12 7.79 11.84 -3.72
CA ALA A 12 8.75 11.70 -2.64
C ALA A 12 10.19 11.58 -3.18
N PRO A 13 10.75 12.63 -3.80
CA PRO A 13 12.07 12.56 -4.44
C PRO A 13 13.25 12.86 -3.50
N LEU A 14 13.03 13.52 -2.35
CA LEU A 14 14.11 14.13 -1.57
C LEU A 14 15.12 13.12 -1.01
N ASN A 15 14.70 11.94 -0.63
CA ASN A 15 15.57 10.87 -0.16
C ASN A 15 16.55 10.39 -1.25
N ALA A 16 16.16 10.46 -2.53
CA ALA A 16 17.04 10.12 -3.64
C ALA A 16 18.14 11.17 -3.86
N PHE A 17 17.85 12.45 -3.61
CA PHE A 17 18.87 13.50 -3.64
C PHE A 17 19.88 13.30 -2.50
N LEU A 18 19.42 12.99 -1.29
CA LEU A 18 20.32 12.65 -0.18
C LEU A 18 21.19 11.42 -0.50
N LEU A 19 20.63 10.41 -1.17
CA LEU A 19 21.40 9.25 -1.61
C LEU A 19 22.49 9.66 -2.61
N ALA A 20 22.17 10.56 -3.56
CA ALA A 20 23.14 11.04 -4.53
C ALA A 20 24.31 11.79 -3.85
N ASP A 21 24.00 12.66 -2.89
CA ASP A 21 25.00 13.38 -2.11
C ASP A 21 25.90 12.40 -1.32
N ILE A 22 25.34 11.40 -0.67
CA ILE A 22 26.10 10.35 0.05
C ILE A 22 27.04 9.59 -0.89
N LEU A 23 26.56 9.24 -2.10
CA LEU A 23 27.36 8.50 -3.07
C LEU A 23 28.53 9.34 -3.62
N ASP A 24 28.35 10.64 -3.76
CA ASP A 24 29.41 11.59 -4.10
C ASP A 24 30.44 11.71 -2.96
N ASP A 25 29.97 11.90 -1.74
CA ASP A 25 30.81 12.03 -0.53
C ASP A 25 31.71 10.80 -0.28
N VAL A 26 31.24 9.61 -0.60
CA VAL A 26 32.05 8.38 -0.47
C VAL A 26 32.98 8.13 -1.68
N GLY A 27 33.01 9.04 -2.65
CA GLY A 27 33.92 9.00 -3.79
C GLY A 27 33.51 7.99 -4.87
N LEU A 28 32.21 7.75 -5.07
CA LEU A 28 31.74 6.96 -6.23
C LEU A 28 32.18 7.68 -7.52
N PRO A 29 32.82 7.00 -8.49
CA PRO A 29 33.26 7.65 -9.72
C PRO A 29 32.11 8.30 -10.49
N ASP A 30 32.36 9.45 -11.10
CA ASP A 30 31.40 10.18 -11.92
C ASP A 30 30.75 9.30 -12.98
N GLY A 31 29.44 9.43 -13.15
CA GLY A 31 28.68 8.70 -14.15
C GLY A 31 28.30 7.26 -13.77
N VAL A 32 28.76 6.74 -12.64
CA VAL A 32 28.33 5.41 -12.15
C VAL A 32 26.89 5.48 -11.62
N PHE A 33 26.55 6.49 -10.85
CA PHE A 33 25.19 6.78 -10.41
C PHE A 33 24.75 8.13 -10.98
N ASN A 34 23.55 8.18 -11.56
CA ASN A 34 22.98 9.38 -12.16
C ASN A 34 21.55 9.55 -11.67
N LEU A 35 21.24 10.67 -11.05
CA LEU A 35 19.91 11.01 -10.57
C LEU A 35 19.21 11.96 -11.54
N ILE A 36 18.01 11.62 -11.97
CA ILE A 36 17.16 12.49 -12.77
C ILE A 36 15.76 12.58 -12.16
N SER A 37 15.16 13.75 -12.18
CA SER A 37 13.81 13.97 -11.68
C SER A 37 12.85 14.33 -12.82
N GLY A 38 11.56 14.00 -12.64
CA GLY A 38 10.52 14.36 -13.59
C GLY A 38 9.35 13.38 -13.64
N HIS A 39 8.44 13.62 -14.57
CA HIS A 39 7.22 12.84 -14.70
C HIS A 39 7.47 11.45 -15.27
N GLY A 40 6.72 10.45 -14.75
CA GLY A 40 6.84 9.07 -15.18
C GLY A 40 6.55 8.85 -16.67
N ARG A 41 5.56 9.56 -17.22
CA ARG A 41 5.20 9.47 -18.64
C ARG A 41 6.29 9.97 -19.58
N GLU A 42 7.05 10.98 -19.18
CA GLU A 42 8.12 11.53 -20.02
C GLU A 42 9.42 10.76 -19.81
N ILE A 43 9.96 10.85 -18.61
CA ILE A 43 11.29 10.29 -18.30
C ILE A 43 11.24 8.78 -18.11
N GLY A 44 10.21 8.26 -17.41
CA GLY A 44 10.07 6.83 -17.17
C GLY A 44 9.85 6.03 -18.47
N GLU A 45 9.00 6.52 -19.37
CA GLU A 45 8.78 5.89 -20.67
C GLU A 45 10.03 5.98 -21.56
N THR A 46 10.73 7.12 -21.53
CA THR A 46 12.00 7.28 -22.26
C THR A 46 13.05 6.28 -21.77
N LEU A 47 13.26 6.13 -20.45
CA LEU A 47 14.20 5.16 -19.91
C LEU A 47 13.81 3.72 -20.27
N SER A 48 12.51 3.40 -20.18
CA SER A 48 12.01 2.06 -20.49
C SER A 48 12.19 1.65 -21.94
N SER A 49 12.09 2.60 -22.88
CA SER A 49 12.22 2.35 -24.33
C SER A 49 13.62 2.59 -24.88
N HIS A 50 14.51 3.30 -24.15
CA HIS A 50 15.79 3.76 -24.71
C HIS A 50 16.74 2.60 -25.03
N PRO A 51 17.34 2.55 -26.24
CA PRO A 51 18.17 1.42 -26.67
C PRO A 51 19.48 1.26 -25.88
N MET A 52 19.98 2.31 -25.23
CA MET A 52 21.17 2.25 -24.38
C MET A 52 20.89 1.84 -22.92
N VAL A 53 19.64 1.53 -22.59
CA VAL A 53 19.24 0.97 -21.28
C VAL A 53 19.11 -0.54 -21.43
N ASP A 54 19.93 -1.31 -20.76
CA ASP A 54 19.97 -2.78 -20.84
C ASP A 54 18.97 -3.44 -19.91
N MET A 55 18.65 -2.80 -18.79
CA MET A 55 17.75 -3.34 -17.76
C MET A 55 16.94 -2.22 -17.12
N VAL A 56 15.65 -2.49 -16.86
CA VAL A 56 14.78 -1.62 -16.08
C VAL A 56 14.35 -2.34 -14.81
N SER A 57 14.55 -1.69 -13.66
CA SER A 57 13.96 -2.09 -12.38
C SER A 57 12.91 -1.05 -12.01
N PHE A 58 11.68 -1.50 -11.76
CA PHE A 58 10.54 -0.60 -11.53
C PHE A 58 9.75 -1.04 -10.29
N THR A 59 9.43 -0.06 -9.46
CA THR A 59 8.47 -0.21 -8.35
C THR A 59 7.33 0.77 -8.55
N GLY A 60 6.09 0.28 -8.49
CA GLY A 60 4.90 1.12 -8.66
C GLY A 60 3.62 0.33 -8.91
N SER A 61 2.60 0.97 -9.51
CA SER A 61 1.33 0.31 -9.78
C SER A 61 1.45 -0.77 -10.87
N THR A 62 0.57 -1.77 -10.82
CA THR A 62 0.50 -2.85 -11.82
C THR A 62 0.34 -2.30 -13.24
N SER A 63 -0.52 -1.30 -13.45
CA SER A 63 -0.71 -0.68 -14.75
C SER A 63 0.55 0.01 -15.30
N ALA A 64 1.33 0.64 -14.43
CA ALA A 64 2.59 1.25 -14.82
C ALA A 64 3.67 0.18 -15.10
N GLY A 65 3.70 -0.92 -14.36
CA GLY A 65 4.60 -2.06 -14.61
C GLY A 65 4.33 -2.74 -15.95
N ILE A 66 3.05 -2.93 -16.30
CA ILE A 66 2.65 -3.41 -17.62
C ILE A 66 3.19 -2.46 -18.71
N ARG A 67 3.01 -1.16 -18.54
CA ARG A 67 3.49 -0.16 -19.51
C ARG A 67 5.01 -0.17 -19.66
N VAL A 68 5.76 -0.32 -18.56
CA VAL A 68 7.22 -0.49 -18.59
C VAL A 68 7.62 -1.72 -19.38
N SER A 69 6.94 -2.85 -19.17
CA SER A 69 7.21 -4.10 -19.88
C SER A 69 6.94 -3.98 -21.38
N GLU A 70 5.84 -3.35 -21.78
CA GLU A 70 5.51 -3.07 -23.17
C GLU A 70 6.61 -2.25 -23.87
N LEU A 71 7.09 -1.20 -23.22
CA LEU A 71 8.12 -0.31 -23.75
C LEU A 71 9.50 -0.96 -23.82
N ALA A 72 9.78 -1.88 -22.91
CA ALA A 72 11.04 -2.62 -22.86
C ALA A 72 11.10 -3.77 -23.89
N ALA A 73 9.98 -4.36 -24.25
CA ALA A 73 9.88 -5.55 -25.10
C ALA A 73 10.56 -5.40 -26.47
N PRO A 74 10.48 -4.30 -27.24
CA PRO A 74 11.10 -4.17 -28.55
C PRO A 74 12.62 -4.34 -28.55
N SER A 75 13.29 -4.05 -27.44
CA SER A 75 14.75 -4.21 -27.29
C SER A 75 15.13 -5.45 -26.48
N VAL A 76 14.16 -6.28 -26.08
CA VAL A 76 14.34 -7.53 -25.29
C VAL A 76 15.16 -7.28 -24.01
N LYS A 77 15.07 -6.06 -23.43
CA LYS A 77 15.79 -5.74 -22.20
C LYS A 77 15.17 -6.44 -20.99
N ARG A 78 15.99 -6.73 -20.00
CA ARG A 78 15.51 -7.30 -18.74
C ARG A 78 14.64 -6.30 -18.00
N VAL A 79 13.52 -6.76 -17.46
CA VAL A 79 12.63 -5.98 -16.58
C VAL A 79 12.45 -6.73 -15.27
N THR A 80 12.60 -6.01 -14.15
CA THR A 80 12.20 -6.46 -12.82
C THR A 80 11.12 -5.53 -12.29
N LEU A 81 10.06 -6.10 -11.73
CA LEU A 81 8.87 -5.36 -11.30
C LEU A 81 8.57 -5.68 -9.85
N GLU A 82 8.42 -4.63 -9.04
CA GLU A 82 7.82 -4.66 -7.72
C GLU A 82 6.52 -3.86 -7.80
N LEU A 83 5.38 -4.55 -7.68
CA LEU A 83 4.06 -3.97 -7.98
C LEU A 83 3.17 -3.93 -6.74
N GLY A 84 1.90 -3.67 -6.91
CA GLY A 84 0.94 -3.60 -5.84
C GLY A 84 0.64 -4.93 -5.17
N GLY A 85 -0.05 -4.87 -4.05
CA GLY A 85 -0.48 -6.02 -3.25
C GLY A 85 -1.89 -5.85 -2.71
N LYS A 86 -2.53 -6.99 -2.44
CA LYS A 86 -3.79 -7.08 -1.69
C LYS A 86 -3.70 -8.27 -0.72
N SER A 87 -2.70 -8.17 0.13
CA SER A 87 -2.22 -9.30 0.94
C SER A 87 -3.20 -9.65 2.05
N ALA A 88 -3.31 -10.96 2.30
CA ALA A 88 -4.18 -11.49 3.34
C ALA A 88 -3.40 -11.71 4.65
N ASN A 89 -4.07 -11.44 5.77
CA ASN A 89 -3.69 -11.84 7.11
C ASN A 89 -4.75 -12.82 7.60
N ILE A 90 -4.37 -14.04 7.94
CA ILE A 90 -5.32 -15.08 8.35
C ILE A 90 -5.16 -15.34 9.85
N ILE A 91 -6.23 -15.16 10.60
CA ILE A 91 -6.33 -15.59 12.00
C ILE A 91 -6.90 -17.00 12.01
N LEU A 92 -6.18 -17.97 12.59
CA LEU A 92 -6.65 -19.35 12.76
C LEU A 92 -7.36 -19.54 14.10
N ASP A 93 -8.07 -20.66 14.26
CA ASP A 93 -8.92 -20.94 15.42
C ASP A 93 -8.15 -21.00 16.75
N ASP A 94 -6.87 -21.37 16.73
CA ASP A 94 -5.99 -21.47 17.89
C ASP A 94 -5.19 -20.19 18.19
N ALA A 95 -5.44 -19.10 17.43
CA ALA A 95 -4.69 -17.86 17.59
C ALA A 95 -5.11 -17.09 18.86
N ASP A 96 -4.13 -16.40 19.47
CA ASP A 96 -4.42 -15.35 20.46
C ASP A 96 -5.05 -14.14 19.75
N ILE A 97 -6.37 -14.02 19.83
CA ILE A 97 -7.16 -13.00 19.13
C ILE A 97 -6.68 -11.58 19.51
N GLN A 98 -6.37 -11.35 20.80
CA GLN A 98 -5.90 -10.03 21.26
C GLN A 98 -4.60 -9.60 20.58
N ARG A 99 -3.69 -10.54 20.44
CA ARG A 99 -2.40 -10.32 19.78
C ARG A 99 -2.57 -10.24 18.26
N ALA A 100 -3.31 -11.16 17.67
CA ALA A 100 -3.52 -11.24 16.22
C ALA A 100 -4.22 -9.99 15.68
N ALA A 101 -5.33 -9.57 16.29
CA ALA A 101 -6.06 -8.36 15.91
C ALA A 101 -5.21 -7.08 16.09
N THR A 102 -4.37 -7.01 17.14
CA THR A 102 -3.44 -5.88 17.31
C THR A 102 -2.39 -5.86 16.20
N SER A 103 -1.84 -7.02 15.83
CA SER A 103 -0.87 -7.15 14.74
C SER A 103 -1.50 -6.79 13.40
N ALA A 104 -2.76 -7.18 13.16
CA ALA A 104 -3.49 -6.85 11.93
C ALA A 104 -3.63 -5.34 11.72
N ILE A 105 -3.98 -4.58 12.78
CA ILE A 105 -4.03 -3.12 12.71
C ILE A 105 -2.65 -2.55 12.34
N TYR A 106 -1.58 -3.01 13.01
CA TYR A 106 -0.23 -2.54 12.75
C TYR A 106 0.22 -2.83 11.30
N SER A 107 -0.01 -4.06 10.85
CA SER A 107 0.39 -4.50 9.49
C SER A 107 -0.38 -3.81 8.36
N CYS A 108 -1.59 -3.30 8.67
CA CYS A 108 -2.40 -2.57 7.68
C CYS A 108 -2.12 -1.05 7.69
N PHE A 109 -1.89 -0.46 8.88
CA PHE A 109 -1.85 1.00 9.01
C PHE A 109 -0.44 1.59 9.12
N GLY A 110 0.60 0.77 9.08
CA GLY A 110 1.98 1.24 8.93
C GLY A 110 2.09 2.22 7.76
N ASN A 111 2.86 3.29 7.92
CA ASN A 111 3.00 4.35 6.91
C ASN A 111 1.67 4.86 6.33
N SER A 112 0.62 4.94 7.16
CA SER A 112 -0.75 5.28 6.75
C SER A 112 -1.32 4.36 5.67
N GLY A 113 -0.95 3.07 5.70
CA GLY A 113 -1.37 2.06 4.73
C GLY A 113 -0.76 2.19 3.33
N GLN A 114 0.24 3.05 3.16
CA GLN A 114 0.92 3.27 1.88
C GLN A 114 2.13 2.34 1.74
N GLU A 115 1.88 1.04 1.84
CA GLU A 115 2.87 -0.03 1.68
C GLU A 115 2.31 -1.11 0.76
N CYS A 116 3.09 -1.53 -0.23
CA CYS A 116 2.69 -2.57 -1.17
C CYS A 116 2.48 -3.94 -0.49
N SER A 117 3.19 -4.20 0.62
CA SER A 117 3.10 -5.40 1.43
C SER A 117 2.08 -5.31 2.58
N ALA A 118 1.31 -4.22 2.70
CA ALA A 118 0.32 -4.07 3.77
C ALA A 118 -0.73 -5.19 3.73
N LEU A 119 -1.01 -5.78 4.91
CA LEU A 119 -1.98 -6.86 5.05
C LEU A 119 -3.40 -6.26 5.23
N THR A 120 -4.02 -5.89 4.13
CA THR A 120 -5.27 -5.11 4.14
C THR A 120 -6.54 -5.95 4.11
N ARG A 121 -6.43 -7.28 3.89
CA ARG A 121 -7.51 -8.25 4.02
C ARG A 121 -7.28 -9.10 5.27
N LEU A 122 -8.13 -8.94 6.28
CA LEU A 122 -8.11 -9.77 7.48
C LEU A 122 -9.15 -10.87 7.37
N LEU A 123 -8.68 -12.11 7.26
CA LEU A 123 -9.54 -13.29 7.19
C LEU A 123 -9.66 -13.89 8.59
N VAL A 124 -10.88 -14.10 9.08
CA VAL A 124 -11.16 -14.53 10.45
C VAL A 124 -12.17 -15.69 10.49
N PRO A 125 -12.07 -16.65 11.45
CA PRO A 125 -13.10 -17.64 11.62
C PRO A 125 -14.46 -16.97 11.93
N GLU A 126 -15.55 -17.49 11.39
CA GLU A 126 -16.91 -16.96 11.63
C GLU A 126 -17.21 -16.85 13.14
N ASP A 127 -16.84 -17.86 13.93
CA ASP A 127 -17.11 -17.91 15.37
C ASP A 127 -16.30 -16.86 16.15
N SER A 128 -15.20 -16.37 15.61
CA SER A 128 -14.33 -15.37 16.26
C SER A 128 -14.53 -13.95 15.72
N ARG A 129 -15.35 -13.78 14.71
CA ARG A 129 -15.56 -12.51 14.00
C ARG A 129 -15.92 -11.36 14.95
N ASP A 130 -16.89 -11.57 15.82
CA ASP A 130 -17.39 -10.52 16.71
C ASP A 130 -16.34 -10.11 17.73
N GLU A 131 -15.59 -11.07 18.30
CA GLU A 131 -14.49 -10.80 19.22
C GLU A 131 -13.36 -10.02 18.52
N VAL A 132 -12.96 -10.40 17.32
CA VAL A 132 -11.94 -9.68 16.54
C VAL A 132 -12.37 -8.23 16.26
N VAL A 133 -13.62 -8.02 15.85
CA VAL A 133 -14.19 -6.68 15.62
C VAL A 133 -14.20 -5.84 16.90
N GLU A 134 -14.58 -6.41 18.04
CA GLU A 134 -14.56 -5.72 19.34
C GLU A 134 -13.13 -5.30 19.73
N VAL A 135 -12.17 -6.23 19.60
CA VAL A 135 -10.76 -5.95 19.89
C VAL A 135 -10.23 -4.83 19.02
N ILE A 136 -10.45 -4.89 17.72
CA ILE A 136 -10.02 -3.84 16.78
C ILE A 136 -10.68 -2.52 17.13
N SER A 137 -12.00 -2.49 17.31
CA SER A 137 -12.74 -1.28 17.67
C SER A 137 -12.20 -0.62 18.95
N SER A 138 -11.84 -1.40 19.96
CA SER A 138 -11.27 -0.90 21.21
C SER A 138 -9.87 -0.31 21.08
N LYS A 139 -9.11 -0.74 20.06
CA LYS A 139 -7.69 -0.38 19.88
C LYS A 139 -7.46 0.67 18.79
N ILE A 140 -8.37 0.78 17.83
CA ILE A 140 -8.18 1.67 16.66
C ILE A 140 -7.99 3.12 17.06
N GLY A 141 -8.62 3.59 18.13
CA GLY A 141 -8.47 4.96 18.63
C GLY A 141 -7.05 5.33 19.08
N ARG A 142 -6.15 4.34 19.23
CA ARG A 142 -4.72 4.57 19.51
C ARG A 142 -3.93 4.95 18.25
N TYR A 143 -4.50 4.76 17.07
CA TYR A 143 -3.92 5.17 15.80
C TYR A 143 -4.30 6.63 15.50
N THR A 144 -3.71 7.52 16.33
CA THR A 144 -3.90 8.97 16.19
C THR A 144 -3.42 9.45 14.84
N VAL A 145 -4.23 10.27 14.18
CA VAL A 145 -3.87 10.93 12.93
C VAL A 145 -3.36 12.33 13.24
N GLY A 146 -2.23 12.73 12.68
CA GLY A 146 -1.66 14.04 12.98
C GLY A 146 -0.36 14.35 12.23
N ASP A 147 0.31 15.39 12.72
CA ASP A 147 1.61 15.82 12.20
C ASP A 147 2.63 14.66 12.28
N PRO A 148 3.27 14.25 11.19
CA PRO A 148 4.27 13.18 11.19
C PRO A 148 5.54 13.53 11.98
N MET A 149 5.76 14.79 12.33
CA MET A 149 6.85 15.22 13.20
C MET A 149 6.52 15.11 14.69
N ASP A 150 5.25 14.85 15.04
CA ASP A 150 4.82 14.57 16.42
C ASP A 150 4.88 13.07 16.68
N GLU A 151 5.72 12.64 17.63
CA GLU A 151 5.90 11.24 18.02
C GLU A 151 4.62 10.57 18.55
N SER A 152 3.61 11.33 18.94
CA SER A 152 2.31 10.83 19.33
C SER A 152 1.41 10.44 18.15
N SER A 153 1.73 10.94 16.95
CA SER A 153 1.02 10.58 15.72
C SER A 153 1.42 9.19 15.24
N ARG A 154 0.42 8.36 14.91
CA ARG A 154 0.62 7.01 14.36
C ARG A 154 0.32 6.92 12.86
N CYS A 155 -0.54 7.80 12.38
CA CYS A 155 -0.86 7.95 10.97
C CYS A 155 -0.62 9.41 10.57
N GLY A 156 0.27 9.60 9.60
CA GLY A 156 0.50 10.89 8.95
C GLY A 156 -0.47 11.12 7.78
N PRO A 157 -0.26 12.19 7.00
CA PRO A 157 -1.02 12.43 5.78
C PRO A 157 -0.68 11.39 4.71
N LEU A 158 -1.58 11.24 3.75
CA LEU A 158 -1.28 10.56 2.49
C LEU A 158 -0.33 11.43 1.64
N VAL A 159 0.34 10.80 0.70
CA VAL A 159 1.41 11.43 -0.09
C VAL A 159 0.92 12.58 -0.98
N SER A 160 -0.35 12.60 -1.35
CA SER A 160 -0.91 13.62 -2.24
C SER A 160 -2.43 13.72 -2.13
N LYS A 161 -2.98 14.84 -2.62
CA LYS A 161 -4.43 15.03 -2.75
C LYS A 161 -5.07 13.94 -3.60
N ARG A 162 -4.44 13.56 -4.70
CA ARG A 162 -4.93 12.47 -5.55
C ARG A 162 -5.07 11.16 -4.79
N GLN A 163 -4.10 10.84 -3.94
CA GLN A 163 -4.16 9.62 -3.12
C GLN A 163 -5.26 9.72 -2.06
N GLN A 164 -5.44 10.89 -1.44
CA GLN A 164 -6.55 11.14 -0.50
C GLN A 164 -7.91 10.93 -1.19
N GLU A 165 -8.11 11.49 -2.37
CA GLU A 165 -9.34 11.35 -3.14
C GLU A 165 -9.59 9.87 -3.52
N SER A 166 -8.54 9.15 -3.92
CA SER A 166 -8.62 7.72 -4.23
C SER A 166 -9.05 6.89 -3.02
N VAL A 167 -8.37 7.06 -1.88
CA VAL A 167 -8.70 6.33 -0.64
C VAL A 167 -10.11 6.66 -0.17
N SER A 168 -10.52 7.93 -0.23
CA SER A 168 -11.88 8.36 0.13
C SER A 168 -12.93 7.69 -0.77
N SER A 169 -12.66 7.57 -2.07
CA SER A 169 -13.54 6.87 -3.02
C SER A 169 -13.71 5.38 -2.66
N TYR A 170 -12.63 4.71 -2.25
CA TYR A 170 -12.72 3.32 -1.78
C TYR A 170 -13.51 3.18 -0.48
N ILE A 171 -13.36 4.13 0.46
CA ILE A 171 -14.16 4.14 1.69
C ILE A 171 -15.64 4.28 1.37
N SER A 172 -16.01 5.25 0.50
CA SER A 172 -17.39 5.42 0.04
C SER A 172 -17.92 4.15 -0.66
N SER A 173 -17.11 3.53 -1.53
CA SER A 173 -17.47 2.29 -2.22
C SER A 173 -17.73 1.14 -1.24
N GLY A 174 -16.92 1.00 -0.18
CA GLY A 174 -17.14 -0.01 0.86
C GLY A 174 -18.48 0.17 1.57
N ILE A 175 -18.85 1.40 1.89
CA ILE A 175 -20.15 1.74 2.50
C ILE A 175 -21.30 1.45 1.53
N GLU A 176 -21.20 1.91 0.28
CA GLU A 176 -22.23 1.73 -0.76
C GLU A 176 -22.45 0.24 -1.10
N GLN A 177 -21.39 -0.58 -1.07
CA GLN A 177 -21.46 -2.02 -1.32
C GLN A 177 -21.95 -2.82 -0.11
N GLY A 178 -22.19 -2.17 1.04
CA GLY A 178 -22.83 -2.78 2.20
C GLY A 178 -21.89 -3.39 3.23
N ALA A 179 -20.58 -3.08 3.17
CA ALA A 179 -19.66 -3.46 4.25
C ALA A 179 -20.02 -2.72 5.55
N THR A 180 -19.90 -3.39 6.68
CA THR A 180 -20.19 -2.83 7.99
C THR A 180 -19.03 -1.93 8.44
N LEU A 181 -19.26 -0.62 8.55
CA LEU A 181 -18.26 0.32 9.05
C LEU A 181 -18.05 0.13 10.56
N VAL A 182 -16.86 -0.31 10.96
CA VAL A 182 -16.49 -0.53 12.36
C VAL A 182 -15.85 0.74 12.97
N ALA A 183 -15.00 1.41 12.20
CA ALA A 183 -14.30 2.63 12.63
C ALA A 183 -13.87 3.49 11.43
N GLY A 184 -13.59 4.76 11.67
CA GLY A 184 -13.13 5.69 10.64
C GLY A 184 -14.26 6.18 9.75
N GLY A 185 -14.23 5.83 8.48
CA GLY A 185 -15.23 6.22 7.49
C GLY A 185 -14.91 7.53 6.79
N GLU A 186 -15.89 8.11 6.14
CA GLU A 186 -15.76 9.31 5.31
C GLU A 186 -15.30 10.56 6.05
N GLY A 187 -14.85 11.53 5.28
CA GLY A 187 -14.39 12.83 5.76
C GLY A 187 -12.97 12.86 6.28
N VAL A 188 -12.52 14.04 6.60
CA VAL A 188 -11.18 14.32 7.15
C VAL A 188 -11.24 14.25 8.68
N PRO A 189 -10.18 13.84 9.39
CA PRO A 189 -10.13 13.96 10.85
C PRO A 189 -10.27 15.42 11.30
N ASP A 190 -10.98 15.65 12.41
CA ASP A 190 -11.24 16.98 12.94
C ASP A 190 -9.93 17.76 13.21
N GLY A 191 -9.89 19.01 12.75
CA GLY A 191 -8.71 19.88 12.89
C GLY A 191 -7.58 19.61 11.90
N LEU A 192 -7.75 18.68 10.96
CA LEU A 192 -6.75 18.30 9.94
C LEU A 192 -7.24 18.60 8.51
N GLU A 193 -8.03 19.62 8.33
CA GLU A 193 -8.57 20.05 7.03
C GLU A 193 -7.46 20.56 6.09
N SER A 194 -6.33 20.96 6.67
CA SER A 194 -5.13 21.34 5.91
C SER A 194 -4.19 20.16 5.80
N GLY A 195 -4.11 19.57 4.61
CA GLY A 195 -3.30 18.38 4.34
C GLY A 195 -4.11 17.24 3.74
N PHE A 196 -3.44 16.10 3.50
CA PHE A 196 -4.06 14.98 2.79
C PHE A 196 -4.40 13.83 3.76
N PHE A 197 -5.05 14.16 4.86
CA PHE A 197 -5.38 13.21 5.91
C PHE A 197 -6.65 12.42 5.58
N VAL A 198 -6.68 11.16 6.02
CA VAL A 198 -7.87 10.30 6.03
C VAL A 198 -7.97 9.60 7.38
N LYS A 199 -9.17 9.21 7.77
CA LYS A 199 -9.38 8.45 8.99
C LYS A 199 -8.95 6.99 8.78
N PRO A 200 -8.15 6.38 9.69
CA PRO A 200 -7.96 4.94 9.70
C PRO A 200 -9.30 4.24 9.75
N THR A 201 -9.59 3.43 8.72
CA THR A 201 -10.93 2.89 8.48
C THR A 201 -10.91 1.38 8.54
N VAL A 202 -11.88 0.81 9.24
CA VAL A 202 -12.08 -0.64 9.33
C VAL A 202 -13.48 -0.99 8.89
N PHE A 203 -13.57 -1.95 7.99
CA PHE A 203 -14.81 -2.57 7.57
C PHE A 203 -14.88 -4.02 8.03
N ALA A 204 -16.04 -4.44 8.51
CA ALA A 204 -16.39 -5.86 8.68
C ALA A 204 -17.39 -6.29 7.61
N ASP A 205 -17.64 -7.60 7.54
CA ASP A 205 -18.56 -8.21 6.59
C ASP A 205 -18.22 -7.91 5.13
N VAL A 206 -16.90 -7.78 4.87
CA VAL A 206 -16.38 -7.56 3.51
C VAL A 206 -16.48 -8.89 2.74
N THR A 207 -17.09 -8.87 1.56
CA THR A 207 -17.27 -10.04 0.70
C THR A 207 -16.34 -9.98 -0.52
N PRO A 208 -16.03 -11.14 -1.14
CA PRO A 208 -15.09 -11.22 -2.27
C PRO A 208 -15.50 -10.43 -3.53
N ASP A 209 -16.76 -10.05 -3.68
CA ASP A 209 -17.26 -9.23 -4.79
C ASP A 209 -17.13 -7.73 -4.56
N MET A 210 -16.82 -7.30 -3.34
CA MET A 210 -16.61 -5.88 -3.03
C MET A 210 -15.30 -5.35 -3.58
N THR A 211 -15.33 -4.11 -4.07
CA THR A 211 -14.15 -3.42 -4.61
C THR A 211 -13.01 -3.32 -3.57
N ILE A 212 -13.37 -3.06 -2.31
CA ILE A 212 -12.39 -2.96 -1.22
C ILE A 212 -11.74 -4.30 -0.84
N PHE A 213 -12.31 -5.45 -1.25
CA PHE A 213 -11.67 -6.76 -1.16
C PHE A 213 -10.68 -6.99 -2.30
N ARG A 214 -11.02 -6.55 -3.52
CA ARG A 214 -10.31 -6.86 -4.76
C ARG A 214 -9.13 -5.95 -5.04
N GLU A 215 -9.28 -4.65 -4.83
CA GLU A 215 -8.35 -3.64 -5.32
C GLU A 215 -7.41 -3.12 -4.23
N GLU A 216 -6.19 -2.77 -4.64
CA GLU A 216 -5.20 -2.11 -3.78
C GLU A 216 -5.65 -0.67 -3.49
N ILE A 217 -5.94 -0.36 -2.22
CA ILE A 217 -6.37 0.97 -1.80
C ILE A 217 -5.19 1.92 -1.59
N PHE A 218 -4.05 1.39 -1.11
CA PHE A 218 -2.84 2.13 -0.76
C PHE A 218 -3.11 3.26 0.23
N GLY A 219 -3.82 2.91 1.30
CA GLY A 219 -4.26 3.80 2.37
C GLY A 219 -4.69 3.02 3.61
N PRO A 220 -4.98 3.70 4.73
CA PRO A 220 -5.26 3.04 6.00
C PRO A 220 -6.70 2.48 6.05
N VAL A 221 -6.96 1.45 5.27
CA VAL A 221 -8.27 0.77 5.18
C VAL A 221 -8.10 -0.73 5.31
N LEU A 222 -8.68 -1.31 6.37
CA LEU A 222 -8.69 -2.74 6.68
C LEU A 222 -10.08 -3.34 6.41
N GLY A 223 -10.12 -4.41 5.63
CA GLY A 223 -11.34 -5.21 5.40
C GLY A 223 -11.28 -6.53 6.15
N ILE A 224 -12.32 -6.84 6.93
CA ILE A 224 -12.47 -8.10 7.67
C ILE A 224 -13.49 -8.96 6.92
N THR A 225 -13.07 -10.19 6.57
CA THR A 225 -13.88 -11.19 5.88
C THR A 225 -13.89 -12.46 6.72
N SER A 226 -15.06 -13.01 6.97
CA SER A 226 -15.20 -14.27 7.71
C SER A 226 -15.03 -15.48 6.81
N TYR A 227 -14.57 -16.59 7.39
CA TYR A 227 -14.48 -17.89 6.73
C TYR A 227 -14.97 -19.01 7.65
N SER A 228 -15.48 -20.10 7.08
CA SER A 228 -16.04 -21.25 7.78
C SER A 228 -15.07 -22.43 7.94
N SER A 229 -13.95 -22.42 7.23
CA SER A 229 -12.92 -23.47 7.28
C SER A 229 -11.55 -22.96 6.82
N GLU A 230 -10.47 -23.58 7.30
CA GLU A 230 -9.12 -23.26 6.84
C GLU A 230 -8.97 -23.38 5.31
N LYS A 231 -9.67 -24.34 4.69
CA LYS A 231 -9.66 -24.48 3.24
C LYS A 231 -10.24 -23.25 2.56
N GLU A 232 -11.35 -22.74 3.05
CA GLU A 232 -11.96 -21.51 2.53
C GLU A 232 -11.07 -20.30 2.78
N ALA A 233 -10.40 -20.20 3.95
CA ALA A 233 -9.45 -19.13 4.22
C ALA A 233 -8.31 -19.09 3.18
N VAL A 234 -7.77 -20.27 2.82
CA VAL A 234 -6.75 -20.38 1.76
C VAL A 234 -7.31 -20.00 0.39
N GLU A 235 -8.53 -20.42 0.06
CA GLU A 235 -9.20 -20.06 -1.19
C GLU A 235 -9.44 -18.54 -1.28
N LEU A 236 -9.94 -17.90 -0.22
CA LEU A 236 -10.12 -16.45 -0.12
C LEU A 236 -8.80 -15.68 -0.19
N ALA A 237 -7.77 -16.18 0.48
CA ALA A 237 -6.44 -15.54 0.44
C ALA A 237 -5.88 -15.51 -0.98
N ASN A 238 -6.04 -16.60 -1.73
CA ASN A 238 -5.56 -16.75 -3.11
C ASN A 238 -6.51 -16.16 -4.17
N ASP A 239 -7.74 -15.78 -3.80
CA ASP A 239 -8.70 -15.13 -4.71
C ASP A 239 -8.33 -13.65 -4.93
N SER A 240 -7.21 -13.44 -5.59
CA SER A 240 -6.62 -12.13 -5.86
C SER A 240 -5.73 -12.17 -7.10
N GLU A 241 -5.64 -11.08 -7.83
CA GLU A 241 -4.66 -10.90 -8.93
C GLU A 241 -3.25 -10.57 -8.41
N TYR A 242 -3.10 -10.35 -7.11
CA TYR A 242 -1.84 -10.01 -6.46
C TYR A 242 -1.22 -11.25 -5.79
N GLY A 243 0.07 -11.16 -5.47
CA GLY A 243 0.83 -12.26 -4.84
C GLY A 243 2.10 -11.79 -4.14
N LEU A 244 2.10 -10.56 -3.62
CA LEU A 244 3.30 -9.94 -3.07
C LEU A 244 3.66 -10.44 -1.68
N SER A 245 2.69 -10.49 -0.76
CA SER A 245 2.93 -10.90 0.63
C SER A 245 1.68 -11.53 1.27
N GLY A 246 1.85 -12.04 2.52
CA GLY A 246 0.79 -12.64 3.33
C GLY A 246 1.29 -12.97 4.73
#